data_f0179f17fbf25ad8e76f9d269f861171
#
_entry.id   f0179f17fbf25ad8e76f9d269f861171
#
_cell.length_a   1.000
_cell.length_b   1.000
_cell.length_c   1.000
_cell.angle_alpha   90.00
_cell.angle_beta   90.00
_cell.angle_gamma   90.00
#
_symmetry.space_group_name_H-M   'P 1'
#
loop_
_entity.id
_entity.type
_entity.pdbx_description
1 polymer ?
#
loop_
_entity_poly.entity_id
_entity_poly.type
_entity_poly.pdbx_seq_one_letter_code
_entity_poly.pdbx_strand_id
1 'polypeptide(L)'
;MQRGGLLDFEGDQYGKRALDFVQRLQQLTNYDEVCRHITAELEWFGFSWVTSFSIPGPGCQLKDGILLNNRPAEYVDRYAEKNYVIHDPVVKELRRNMNPYSWGDVREGRDLKKSERAIIDEARDFGARDGLIIPIVKLSGSISLFCPCGLEPDLSPRARAALEIIGIYSHHALTRALMQKQREEVVHTPLTPREREIMQWVASGKTDDEIAEILSIGTTTVTSHVENAKQKLDTFRRTYAVVQAIRLGEISL
;
A
#
# COMPACT_ATOMS: atom_id res chain seq x y z
N MET A 1 -24.84 16.91 -34.98
CA MET A 1 -24.85 16.06 -33.79
C MET A 1 -23.95 14.86 -34.06
N GLN A 2 -22.66 14.98 -33.76
CA GLN A 2 -21.70 13.87 -33.84
C GLN A 2 -21.89 13.02 -32.58
N ARG A 3 -22.30 11.76 -32.75
CA ARG A 3 -22.27 10.76 -31.68
C ARG A 3 -20.81 10.53 -31.33
N GLY A 4 -20.40 10.90 -30.10
CA GLY A 4 -19.11 10.55 -29.55
C GLY A 4 -18.89 9.06 -29.68
N GLY A 5 -17.80 8.66 -30.34
CA GLY A 5 -17.46 7.26 -30.53
C GLY A 5 -17.36 6.56 -29.17
N LEU A 6 -18.19 5.56 -28.96
CA LEU A 6 -17.94 4.53 -27.99
C LEU A 6 -16.54 3.98 -28.32
N LEU A 7 -15.64 4.06 -27.34
CA LEU A 7 -14.32 3.45 -27.42
C LEU A 7 -14.54 1.98 -27.80
N ASP A 8 -13.98 1.58 -28.92
CA ASP A 8 -14.04 0.21 -29.42
C ASP A 8 -13.15 -0.67 -28.51
N PHE A 9 -13.74 -1.19 -27.43
CA PHE A 9 -13.05 -2.02 -26.45
C PHE A 9 -12.63 -3.38 -27.00
N GLU A 10 -13.22 -3.83 -28.12
CA GLU A 10 -12.88 -5.13 -28.73
C GLU A 10 -11.48 -5.12 -29.39
N GLY A 11 -10.93 -3.96 -29.74
CA GLY A 11 -9.58 -3.79 -30.29
C GLY A 11 -8.52 -3.30 -29.27
N ASP A 12 -8.90 -2.99 -28.04
CA ASP A 12 -7.97 -2.45 -27.04
C ASP A 12 -7.32 -3.56 -26.21
N GLN A 13 -6.18 -4.05 -26.68
CA GLN A 13 -5.40 -5.06 -25.97
C GLN A 13 -5.01 -4.64 -24.54
N TYR A 14 -4.80 -3.35 -24.26
CA TYR A 14 -4.42 -2.84 -22.93
C TYR A 14 -5.57 -2.93 -21.94
N GLY A 15 -6.79 -2.50 -22.36
CA GLY A 15 -7.97 -2.56 -21.51
C GLY A 15 -8.36 -4.00 -21.18
N LYS A 16 -8.40 -4.88 -22.18
CA LYS A 16 -8.67 -6.30 -21.99
C LYS A 16 -7.65 -6.91 -21.04
N ARG A 17 -6.35 -6.65 -21.28
CA ARG A 17 -5.26 -7.17 -20.45
C ARG A 17 -5.36 -6.73 -19.00
N ALA A 18 -5.66 -5.45 -18.74
CA ALA A 18 -5.85 -4.93 -17.39
C ALA A 18 -7.02 -5.62 -16.66
N LEU A 19 -8.15 -5.85 -17.35
CA LEU A 19 -9.30 -6.55 -16.76
C LEU A 19 -9.00 -8.02 -16.48
N ASP A 20 -8.39 -8.73 -17.42
CA ASP A 20 -7.98 -10.13 -17.25
C ASP A 20 -6.97 -10.28 -16.09
N PHE A 21 -6.03 -9.34 -15.96
CA PHE A 21 -5.09 -9.28 -14.85
C PHE A 21 -5.81 -9.13 -13.51
N VAL A 22 -6.73 -8.15 -13.40
CA VAL A 22 -7.49 -7.91 -12.16
C VAL A 22 -8.31 -9.13 -11.76
N GLN A 23 -8.97 -9.78 -12.72
CA GLN A 23 -9.77 -10.97 -12.46
C GLN A 23 -8.92 -12.11 -11.88
N ARG A 24 -7.73 -12.35 -12.43
CA ARG A 24 -6.81 -13.38 -11.89
C ARG A 24 -6.29 -12.98 -10.52
N LEU A 25 -5.89 -11.70 -10.36
CA LEU A 25 -5.34 -11.19 -9.11
C LEU A 25 -6.31 -11.30 -7.93
N GLN A 26 -7.62 -11.19 -8.19
CA GLN A 26 -8.65 -11.35 -7.16
C GLN A 26 -8.75 -12.77 -6.59
N GLN A 27 -8.28 -13.78 -7.33
CA GLN A 27 -8.28 -15.18 -6.92
C GLN A 27 -7.04 -15.55 -6.08
N LEU A 28 -6.01 -14.70 -6.09
CA LEU A 28 -4.77 -14.94 -5.38
C LEU A 28 -4.85 -14.42 -3.94
N THR A 29 -4.45 -15.27 -2.99
CA THR A 29 -4.38 -14.95 -1.56
C THR A 29 -2.96 -15.02 -1.01
N ASN A 30 -2.11 -15.86 -1.61
CA ASN A 30 -0.72 -16.02 -1.21
C ASN A 30 0.13 -14.82 -1.68
N TYR A 31 0.90 -14.24 -0.76
CA TYR A 31 1.70 -13.05 -1.03
C TYR A 31 2.71 -13.24 -2.19
N ASP A 32 3.43 -14.38 -2.21
CA ASP A 32 4.46 -14.62 -3.21
C ASP A 32 3.85 -14.86 -4.60
N GLU A 33 2.65 -15.46 -4.67
CA GLU A 33 1.90 -15.60 -5.93
C GLU A 33 1.41 -14.24 -6.45
N VAL A 34 0.91 -13.38 -5.56
CA VAL A 34 0.52 -12.01 -5.89
C VAL A 34 1.72 -11.25 -6.45
N CYS A 35 2.88 -11.30 -5.79
CA CYS A 35 4.11 -10.63 -6.26
C CYS A 35 4.53 -11.13 -7.64
N ARG A 36 4.58 -12.45 -7.85
CA ARG A 36 4.94 -13.05 -9.15
C ARG A 36 3.97 -12.66 -10.26
N HIS A 37 2.67 -12.62 -9.97
CA HIS A 37 1.66 -12.22 -10.94
C HIS A 37 1.80 -10.76 -11.35
N ILE A 38 2.07 -9.87 -10.39
CA ILE A 38 2.30 -8.44 -10.62
C ILE A 38 3.56 -8.23 -11.48
N THR A 39 4.68 -8.84 -11.11
CA THR A 39 5.95 -8.65 -11.84
C THR A 39 5.87 -9.16 -13.26
N ALA A 40 5.29 -10.35 -13.49
CA ALA A 40 5.10 -10.90 -14.82
C ALA A 40 4.20 -10.03 -15.72
N GLU A 41 3.17 -9.40 -15.13
CA GLU A 41 2.32 -8.47 -15.88
C GLU A 41 3.07 -7.19 -16.27
N LEU A 42 3.87 -6.64 -15.36
CA LEU A 42 4.63 -5.42 -15.60
C LEU A 42 5.76 -5.61 -16.62
N GLU A 43 6.36 -6.79 -16.69
CA GLU A 43 7.37 -7.14 -17.70
C GLU A 43 6.82 -6.99 -19.13
N TRP A 44 5.55 -7.30 -19.36
CA TRP A 44 4.92 -7.13 -20.67
C TRP A 44 4.88 -5.65 -21.11
N PHE A 45 4.79 -4.73 -20.15
CA PHE A 45 4.84 -3.28 -20.41
C PHE A 45 6.28 -2.73 -20.44
N GLY A 46 7.31 -3.58 -20.32
CA GLY A 46 8.71 -3.19 -20.34
C GLY A 46 9.26 -2.70 -18.99
N PHE A 47 8.58 -3.00 -17.90
CA PHE A 47 9.06 -2.68 -16.55
C PHE A 47 9.84 -3.85 -15.95
N SER A 48 11.00 -3.57 -15.38
CA SER A 48 11.87 -4.54 -14.70
C SER A 48 11.73 -4.51 -13.19
N TRP A 49 11.36 -3.36 -12.62
CA TRP A 49 11.22 -3.16 -11.18
C TRP A 49 9.85 -2.63 -10.83
N VAL A 50 9.45 -2.89 -9.59
CA VAL A 50 8.26 -2.28 -9.02
C VAL A 50 8.47 -2.04 -7.53
N THR A 51 7.99 -0.90 -7.07
CA THR A 51 7.85 -0.60 -5.65
C THR A 51 6.40 -0.28 -5.36
N SER A 52 5.80 -0.99 -4.41
CA SER A 52 4.52 -0.62 -3.82
C SER A 52 4.75 -0.22 -2.38
N PHE A 53 4.34 0.99 -2.03
CA PHE A 53 4.70 1.62 -0.76
C PHE A 53 3.51 2.38 -0.20
N SER A 54 3.24 2.21 1.09
CA SER A 54 2.31 3.05 1.87
C SER A 54 3.12 3.97 2.76
N ILE A 55 2.86 5.27 2.72
CA ILE A 55 3.52 6.21 3.63
C ILE A 55 3.09 5.87 5.05
N PRO A 56 4.01 5.41 5.91
CA PRO A 56 3.64 5.01 7.26
C PRO A 56 3.27 6.22 8.11
N GLY A 57 2.45 5.97 9.12
CA GLY A 57 2.05 7.00 10.08
C GLY A 57 3.21 7.48 10.97
N PRO A 58 2.98 8.51 11.80
CA PRO A 58 3.97 9.01 12.73
C PRO A 58 4.50 7.92 13.66
N GLY A 59 5.81 7.86 13.83
CA GLY A 59 6.48 6.89 14.72
C GLY A 59 6.79 5.53 14.08
N CYS A 60 6.38 5.28 12.84
CA CYS A 60 6.76 4.08 12.08
C CYS A 60 7.99 4.36 11.21
N GLN A 61 8.75 3.31 10.89
CA GLN A 61 9.88 3.42 9.97
C GLN A 61 9.41 3.32 8.52
N LEU A 62 10.12 3.96 7.58
CA LEU A 62 9.78 3.90 6.15
C LEU A 62 9.69 2.47 5.63
N LYS A 63 10.55 1.56 6.10
CA LYS A 63 10.52 0.15 5.70
C LYS A 63 9.20 -0.55 6.02
N ASP A 64 8.49 -0.11 7.05
CA ASP A 64 7.22 -0.70 7.48
C ASP A 64 6.08 -0.42 6.47
N GLY A 65 6.29 0.55 5.58
CA GLY A 65 5.36 0.88 4.50
C GLY A 65 5.57 0.10 3.21
N ILE A 66 6.66 -0.67 3.08
CA ILE A 66 6.97 -1.38 1.85
C ILE A 66 6.08 -2.62 1.72
N LEU A 67 5.23 -2.64 0.69
CA LEU A 67 4.37 -3.77 0.37
C LEU A 67 5.02 -4.72 -0.66
N LEU A 68 5.78 -4.17 -1.60
CA LEU A 68 6.56 -4.88 -2.59
C LEU A 68 7.73 -4.01 -3.01
N ASN A 69 8.92 -4.60 -3.11
CA ASN A 69 10.10 -3.94 -3.65
C ASN A 69 11.03 -5.00 -4.24
N ASN A 70 11.14 -5.04 -5.57
CA ASN A 70 12.05 -5.94 -6.28
C ASN A 70 13.20 -5.20 -6.98
N ARG A 71 13.49 -3.95 -6.55
CA ARG A 71 14.66 -3.22 -7.04
C ARG A 71 15.95 -3.94 -6.66
N PRO A 72 17.04 -3.80 -7.45
CA PRO A 72 18.35 -4.32 -7.08
C PRO A 72 18.77 -3.86 -5.68
N ALA A 73 19.27 -4.79 -4.87
CA ALA A 73 19.65 -4.50 -3.48
C ALA A 73 20.67 -3.35 -3.40
N GLU A 74 21.67 -3.36 -4.28
CA GLU A 74 22.68 -2.30 -4.37
C GLU A 74 22.10 -0.91 -4.61
N TYR A 75 21.03 -0.82 -5.42
CA TYR A 75 20.33 0.45 -5.63
C TYR A 75 19.53 0.86 -4.39
N VAL A 76 18.88 -0.09 -3.73
CA VAL A 76 18.11 0.17 -2.50
C VAL A 76 19.03 0.69 -1.40
N ASP A 77 20.18 0.05 -1.20
CA ASP A 77 21.17 0.44 -0.19
C ASP A 77 21.71 1.85 -0.49
N ARG A 78 22.11 2.11 -1.73
CA ARG A 78 22.58 3.42 -2.16
C ARG A 78 21.53 4.52 -2.01
N TYR A 79 20.26 4.22 -2.34
CA TYR A 79 19.15 5.15 -2.19
C TYR A 79 18.93 5.53 -0.72
N ALA A 80 19.08 4.55 0.18
CA ALA A 80 18.98 4.74 1.62
C ALA A 80 20.19 5.51 2.19
N GLU A 81 21.43 5.10 1.88
CA GLU A 81 22.66 5.74 2.34
C GLU A 81 22.73 7.23 1.97
N LYS A 82 22.34 7.56 0.75
CA LYS A 82 22.33 8.95 0.26
C LYS A 82 21.06 9.72 0.66
N ASN A 83 20.14 9.08 1.40
CA ASN A 83 18.87 9.65 1.83
C ASN A 83 18.08 10.31 0.67
N TYR A 84 18.07 9.64 -0.48
CA TYR A 84 17.48 10.18 -1.70
C TYR A 84 15.99 10.49 -1.57
N VAL A 85 15.24 9.75 -0.74
CA VAL A 85 13.79 9.93 -0.55
C VAL A 85 13.42 11.40 -0.26
N ILE A 86 14.29 12.16 0.45
CA ILE A 86 14.04 13.57 0.78
C ILE A 86 14.29 14.49 -0.42
N HIS A 87 15.22 14.10 -1.30
CA HIS A 87 15.71 14.93 -2.40
C HIS A 87 15.16 14.53 -3.76
N ASP A 88 14.60 13.32 -3.87
CA ASP A 88 14.07 12.76 -5.11
C ASP A 88 12.94 13.63 -5.67
N PRO A 89 13.12 14.20 -6.88
CA PRO A 89 12.11 15.05 -7.48
C PRO A 89 10.81 14.29 -7.82
N VAL A 90 10.91 12.99 -8.10
CA VAL A 90 9.77 12.14 -8.39
C VAL A 90 8.91 11.95 -7.13
N VAL A 91 9.55 11.71 -5.97
CA VAL A 91 8.86 11.60 -4.68
C VAL A 91 8.26 12.95 -4.24
N LYS A 92 8.97 14.05 -4.48
CA LYS A 92 8.46 15.40 -4.15
C LYS A 92 7.20 15.75 -4.95
N GLU A 93 7.09 15.24 -6.17
CA GLU A 93 5.93 15.50 -7.03
C GLU A 93 4.64 14.90 -6.45
N LEU A 94 4.69 13.80 -5.68
CA LEU A 94 3.53 13.21 -4.98
C LEU A 94 2.74 14.19 -4.11
N ARG A 95 3.39 15.26 -3.62
CA ARG A 95 2.71 16.29 -2.81
C ARG A 95 1.91 17.29 -3.65
N ARG A 96 2.12 17.30 -4.96
CA ARG A 96 1.56 18.29 -5.89
C ARG A 96 0.60 17.67 -6.88
N ASN A 97 0.85 16.41 -7.23
CA ASN A 97 0.12 15.71 -8.27
C ASN A 97 -0.43 14.38 -7.74
N MET A 98 -1.75 14.25 -7.76
CA MET A 98 -2.46 13.02 -7.37
C MET A 98 -2.87 12.17 -8.58
N ASN A 99 -2.61 12.64 -9.80
CA ASN A 99 -2.79 11.85 -11.01
C ASN A 99 -1.52 11.04 -11.31
N PRO A 100 -1.60 9.93 -12.05
CA PRO A 100 -0.43 9.21 -12.51
C PRO A 100 0.51 10.09 -13.34
N TYR A 101 1.82 9.98 -13.09
CA TYR A 101 2.85 10.72 -13.82
C TYR A 101 4.12 9.88 -14.00
N SER A 102 4.87 10.13 -15.05
CA SER A 102 6.16 9.46 -15.32
C SER A 102 7.34 10.27 -14.80
N TRP A 103 8.49 9.63 -14.71
CA TRP A 103 9.76 10.34 -14.45
C TRP A 103 10.09 11.32 -15.59
N GLY A 104 9.69 10.97 -16.83
CA GLY A 104 9.77 11.86 -17.99
C GLY A 104 8.98 13.14 -17.76
N ASP A 105 7.73 13.03 -17.31
CA ASP A 105 6.86 14.18 -17.03
C ASP A 105 7.51 15.11 -15.97
N VAL A 106 8.17 14.54 -14.94
CA VAL A 106 8.88 15.33 -13.92
C VAL A 106 10.13 16.01 -14.51
N ARG A 107 10.87 15.34 -15.43
CA ARG A 107 12.05 15.92 -16.09
C ARG A 107 11.71 17.07 -17.00
N GLU A 108 10.58 16.98 -17.71
CA GLU A 108 10.13 17.97 -18.69
C GLU A 108 9.33 19.10 -18.04
N GLY A 109 8.56 18.78 -17.00
CA GLY A 109 7.61 19.71 -16.38
C GLY A 109 8.25 20.81 -15.52
N ARG A 110 9.55 20.72 -15.17
CA ARG A 110 10.25 21.72 -14.36
C ARG A 110 11.77 21.69 -14.53
N ASP A 111 12.40 22.81 -14.21
CA ASP A 111 13.87 22.87 -14.16
C ASP A 111 14.40 22.17 -12.89
N LEU A 112 14.95 20.98 -13.07
CA LEU A 112 15.53 20.17 -12.00
C LEU A 112 16.93 20.67 -11.67
N LYS A 113 17.25 20.76 -10.39
CA LYS A 113 18.62 20.99 -9.92
C LYS A 113 19.54 19.84 -10.39
N LYS A 114 20.83 20.12 -10.54
CA LYS A 114 21.82 19.09 -10.92
C LYS A 114 21.78 17.86 -9.99
N SER A 115 21.61 18.07 -8.68
CA SER A 115 21.48 16.99 -7.69
C SER A 115 20.20 16.17 -7.86
N GLU A 116 19.09 16.78 -8.27
CA GLU A 116 17.83 16.10 -8.51
C GLU A 116 17.89 15.26 -9.79
N ARG A 117 18.50 15.78 -10.86
CA ARG A 117 18.74 15.00 -12.10
C ARG A 117 19.62 13.79 -11.82
N ALA A 118 20.70 13.96 -11.04
CA ALA A 118 21.61 12.88 -10.73
C ALA A 118 20.91 11.67 -10.05
N ILE A 119 19.87 11.90 -9.23
CA ILE A 119 19.09 10.81 -8.60
C ILE A 119 18.35 9.99 -9.65
N ILE A 120 17.69 10.65 -10.61
CA ILE A 120 16.97 9.97 -11.69
C ILE A 120 17.94 9.25 -12.64
N ASP A 121 19.07 9.90 -12.96
CA ASP A 121 20.05 9.37 -13.90
C ASP A 121 20.78 8.16 -13.33
N GLU A 122 21.07 8.14 -12.02
CA GLU A 122 21.71 7.02 -11.34
C GLU A 122 20.90 5.73 -11.42
N ALA A 123 19.56 5.81 -11.44
CA ALA A 123 18.69 4.64 -11.60
C ALA A 123 18.94 3.88 -12.91
N ARG A 124 19.44 4.57 -13.95
CA ARG A 124 19.78 3.96 -15.24
C ARG A 124 20.89 2.93 -15.13
N ASP A 125 21.89 3.17 -14.28
CA ASP A 125 23.01 2.27 -14.05
C ASP A 125 22.55 0.93 -13.46
N PHE A 126 21.35 0.94 -12.87
CA PHE A 126 20.70 -0.23 -12.27
C PHE A 126 19.53 -0.78 -13.10
N GLY A 127 19.31 -0.30 -14.31
CA GLY A 127 18.33 -0.84 -15.24
C GLY A 127 16.96 -0.14 -15.25
N ALA A 128 16.86 1.11 -14.77
CA ALA A 128 15.65 1.93 -14.92
C ALA A 128 15.95 3.33 -15.47
N ARG A 129 15.39 3.61 -16.63
CA ARG A 129 15.47 4.92 -17.27
C ARG A 129 14.22 5.77 -17.05
N ASP A 130 13.08 5.12 -16.97
CA ASP A 130 11.79 5.76 -16.72
C ASP A 130 10.90 4.89 -15.83
N GLY A 131 9.87 5.49 -15.26
CA GLY A 131 8.91 4.83 -14.41
C GLY A 131 7.59 5.59 -14.36
N LEU A 132 6.54 4.89 -13.95
CA LEU A 132 5.21 5.47 -13.76
C LEU A 132 4.88 5.49 -12.28
N ILE A 133 4.58 6.66 -11.74
CA ILE A 133 4.05 6.80 -10.38
C ILE A 133 2.54 6.79 -10.43
N ILE A 134 1.93 5.91 -9.68
CA ILE A 134 0.48 5.80 -9.51
C ILE A 134 0.18 6.11 -8.05
N PRO A 135 -0.25 7.35 -7.72
CA PRO A 135 -0.67 7.70 -6.38
C PRO A 135 -1.97 6.99 -6.01
N ILE A 136 -2.06 6.48 -4.77
CA ILE A 136 -3.25 5.83 -4.24
C ILE A 136 -3.64 6.54 -2.96
N VAL A 137 -4.69 7.35 -3.03
CA VAL A 137 -5.17 8.16 -1.90
C VAL A 137 -6.23 7.36 -1.15
N LYS A 138 -6.03 7.19 0.17
CA LYS A 138 -7.01 6.55 1.05
C LYS A 138 -7.95 7.59 1.66
N LEU A 139 -9.14 7.17 2.06
CA LEU A 139 -10.12 8.06 2.73
C LEU A 139 -9.58 8.70 4.01
N SER A 140 -8.61 8.06 4.67
CA SER A 140 -7.88 8.63 5.82
C SER A 140 -6.96 9.79 5.47
N GLY A 141 -6.81 10.15 4.18
CA GLY A 141 -5.85 11.13 3.69
C GLY A 141 -4.42 10.58 3.57
N SER A 142 -4.16 9.35 3.95
CA SER A 142 -2.85 8.73 3.75
C SER A 142 -2.63 8.39 2.27
N ILE A 143 -1.39 8.56 1.81
CA ILE A 143 -1.00 8.33 0.42
C ILE A 143 -0.17 7.05 0.36
N SER A 144 -0.49 6.22 -0.60
CA SER A 144 0.32 5.10 -1.03
C SER A 144 0.75 5.34 -2.47
N LEU A 145 1.74 4.61 -2.93
CA LEU A 145 2.18 4.66 -4.31
C LEU A 145 2.45 3.25 -4.86
N PHE A 146 2.27 3.14 -6.16
CA PHE A 146 2.72 2.00 -6.95
C PHE A 146 3.59 2.54 -8.07
N CYS A 147 4.86 2.10 -8.13
CA CYS A 147 5.87 2.65 -9.03
C CYS A 147 6.61 1.53 -9.77
N PRO A 148 6.14 1.12 -10.95
CA PRO A 148 6.92 0.31 -11.87
C PRO A 148 7.96 1.15 -12.60
N CYS A 149 9.17 0.59 -12.83
CA CYS A 149 10.28 1.24 -13.51
C CYS A 149 10.99 0.26 -14.47
N GLY A 150 11.55 0.78 -15.55
CA GLY A 150 12.28 0.00 -16.56
C GLY A 150 13.14 0.84 -17.46
N LEU A 151 13.88 0.20 -18.36
CA LEU A 151 14.73 0.90 -19.33
C LEU A 151 13.91 1.55 -20.45
N GLU A 152 12.95 0.83 -20.99
CA GLU A 152 12.11 1.27 -22.12
C GLU A 152 10.65 0.87 -21.89
N PRO A 153 10.00 1.38 -20.82
CA PRO A 153 8.62 1.03 -20.53
C PRO A 153 7.67 1.67 -21.55
N ASP A 154 6.58 0.95 -21.85
CA ASP A 154 5.48 1.51 -22.62
C ASP A 154 4.68 2.49 -21.75
N LEU A 155 4.86 3.77 -22.01
CA LEU A 155 4.16 4.87 -21.35
C LEU A 155 3.19 5.59 -22.30
N SER A 156 2.73 4.92 -23.36
CA SER A 156 1.67 5.44 -24.22
C SER A 156 0.39 5.74 -23.42
N PRO A 157 -0.46 6.66 -23.87
CA PRO A 157 -1.67 7.04 -23.11
C PRO A 157 -2.57 5.86 -22.75
N ARG A 158 -2.69 4.84 -23.62
CA ARG A 158 -3.47 3.62 -23.36
C ARG A 158 -2.77 2.71 -22.36
N ALA A 159 -1.45 2.55 -22.47
CA ALA A 159 -0.68 1.79 -21.49
C ALA A 159 -0.77 2.44 -20.10
N ARG A 160 -0.62 3.77 -19.99
CA ARG A 160 -0.76 4.49 -18.70
C ARG A 160 -2.13 4.25 -18.06
N ALA A 161 -3.23 4.30 -18.82
CA ALA A 161 -4.57 4.04 -18.30
C ALA A 161 -4.73 2.59 -17.80
N ALA A 162 -4.22 1.61 -18.53
CA ALA A 162 -4.23 0.21 -18.11
C ALA A 162 -3.37 -0.01 -16.85
N LEU A 163 -2.18 0.60 -16.83
CA LEU A 163 -1.23 0.52 -15.69
C LEU A 163 -1.80 1.16 -14.42
N GLU A 164 -2.59 2.22 -14.53
CA GLU A 164 -3.28 2.81 -13.38
C GLU A 164 -4.23 1.79 -12.74
N ILE A 165 -5.04 1.10 -13.53
CA ILE A 165 -5.92 0.03 -13.05
C ILE A 165 -5.09 -1.08 -12.42
N ILE A 166 -4.07 -1.59 -13.13
CA ILE A 166 -3.17 -2.63 -12.65
C ILE A 166 -2.52 -2.22 -11.32
N GLY A 167 -2.00 -1.00 -11.22
CA GLY A 167 -1.32 -0.50 -10.03
C GLY A 167 -2.21 -0.40 -8.80
N ILE A 168 -3.41 0.15 -8.96
CA ILE A 168 -4.39 0.27 -7.87
C ILE A 168 -4.78 -1.11 -7.33
N TYR A 169 -5.15 -2.02 -8.22
CA TYR A 169 -5.56 -3.38 -7.82
C TYR A 169 -4.39 -4.20 -7.26
N SER A 170 -3.17 -4.03 -7.81
CA SER A 170 -1.96 -4.64 -7.27
C SER A 170 -1.68 -4.20 -5.83
N HIS A 171 -1.76 -2.89 -5.55
CA HIS A 171 -1.57 -2.36 -4.21
C HIS A 171 -2.60 -2.92 -3.22
N HIS A 172 -3.87 -3.01 -3.61
CA HIS A 172 -4.91 -3.60 -2.78
C HIS A 172 -4.68 -5.10 -2.53
N ALA A 173 -4.28 -5.86 -3.55
CA ALA A 173 -3.98 -7.29 -3.41
C ALA A 173 -2.78 -7.54 -2.50
N LEU A 174 -1.71 -6.77 -2.65
CA LEU A 174 -0.53 -6.83 -1.77
C LEU A 174 -0.91 -6.52 -0.32
N THR A 175 -1.70 -5.47 -0.09
CA THR A 175 -2.17 -5.11 1.25
C THR A 175 -2.96 -6.26 1.88
N ARG A 176 -3.91 -6.85 1.13
CA ARG A 176 -4.72 -7.98 1.58
C ARG A 176 -3.88 -9.21 1.89
N ALA A 177 -2.97 -9.58 1.00
CA ALA A 177 -2.10 -10.75 1.15
C ALA A 177 -1.12 -10.61 2.33
N LEU A 178 -0.55 -9.41 2.53
CA LEU A 178 0.31 -9.13 3.70
C LEU A 178 -0.47 -9.17 5.01
N MET A 179 -1.67 -8.62 5.06
CA MET A 179 -2.53 -8.70 6.24
C MET A 179 -2.88 -10.15 6.58
N GLN A 180 -3.16 -10.96 5.56
CA GLN A 180 -3.42 -12.39 5.77
C GLN A 180 -2.18 -13.12 6.28
N LYS A 181 -1.02 -12.91 5.65
CA LYS A 181 0.26 -13.49 6.08
C LYS A 181 0.58 -13.12 7.54
N GLN A 182 0.42 -11.85 7.92
CA GLN A 182 0.63 -11.40 9.29
C GLN A 182 -0.33 -12.07 10.29
N ARG A 183 -1.59 -12.31 9.89
CA ARG A 183 -2.55 -13.04 10.73
C ARG A 183 -2.16 -14.51 10.92
N GLU A 184 -1.61 -15.15 9.90
CA GLU A 184 -1.15 -16.54 9.94
C GLU A 184 0.14 -16.71 10.76
N GLU A 185 1.06 -15.72 10.69
CA GLU A 185 2.33 -15.71 11.42
C GLU A 185 2.17 -15.36 12.92
N VAL A 186 1.16 -14.55 13.26
CA VAL A 186 0.89 -14.18 14.65
C VAL A 186 -0.01 -15.25 15.26
N VAL A 187 0.61 -16.20 15.95
CA VAL A 187 -0.10 -17.11 16.85
C VAL A 187 -0.60 -16.31 18.06
N HIS A 188 -1.73 -15.66 17.91
CA HIS A 188 -2.40 -15.02 19.05
C HIS A 188 -3.62 -15.85 19.48
N THR A 189 -3.91 -15.83 20.76
CA THR A 189 -5.16 -16.41 21.25
C THR A 189 -6.31 -15.48 20.88
N PRO A 190 -7.30 -15.92 20.05
CA PRO A 190 -8.39 -15.06 19.65
C PRO A 190 -9.13 -14.47 20.85
N LEU A 191 -9.63 -13.26 20.71
CA LEU A 191 -10.50 -12.68 21.70
C LEU A 191 -11.81 -13.47 21.78
N THR A 192 -12.30 -13.71 22.98
CA THR A 192 -13.65 -14.25 23.17
C THR A 192 -14.68 -13.25 22.64
N PRO A 193 -15.91 -13.67 22.31
CA PRO A 193 -16.96 -12.74 21.88
C PRO A 193 -17.16 -11.58 22.86
N ARG A 194 -17.05 -11.84 24.17
CA ARG A 194 -17.23 -10.82 25.20
C ARG A 194 -16.05 -9.86 25.30
N GLU A 195 -14.83 -10.34 25.20
CA GLU A 195 -13.64 -9.51 25.14
C GLU A 195 -13.65 -8.61 23.87
N ARG A 196 -14.07 -9.14 22.74
CA ARG A 196 -14.21 -8.40 21.48
C ARG A 196 -15.25 -7.29 21.62
N GLU A 197 -16.42 -7.58 22.16
CA GLU A 197 -17.48 -6.60 22.39
C GLU A 197 -17.00 -5.46 23.32
N ILE A 198 -16.33 -5.80 24.42
CA ILE A 198 -15.78 -4.82 25.35
C ILE A 198 -14.69 -3.99 24.67
N MET A 199 -13.77 -4.61 23.93
CA MET A 199 -12.72 -3.90 23.22
C MET A 199 -13.28 -2.98 22.11
N GLN A 200 -14.43 -3.29 21.53
CA GLN A 200 -15.13 -2.41 20.59
C GLN A 200 -15.63 -1.13 21.28
N TRP A 201 -16.15 -1.23 22.50
CA TRP A 201 -16.53 -0.06 23.31
C TRP A 201 -15.31 0.74 23.76
N VAL A 202 -14.22 0.07 24.13
CA VAL A 202 -12.94 0.73 24.42
C VAL A 202 -12.44 1.52 23.21
N ALA A 203 -12.53 0.97 22.00
CA ALA A 203 -12.16 1.63 20.77
C ALA A 203 -13.04 2.87 20.49
N SER A 204 -14.30 2.83 20.92
CA SER A 204 -15.23 3.97 20.88
C SER A 204 -15.00 5.02 21.99
N GLY A 205 -13.94 4.87 22.79
CA GLY A 205 -13.55 5.81 23.84
C GLY A 205 -14.30 5.68 25.17
N LYS A 206 -15.06 4.59 25.38
CA LYS A 206 -15.80 4.36 26.61
C LYS A 206 -14.90 3.94 27.78
N THR A 207 -15.22 4.43 28.98
CA THR A 207 -14.59 3.99 30.23
C THR A 207 -15.18 2.65 30.70
N ASP A 208 -14.50 1.99 31.65
CA ASP A 208 -14.98 0.71 32.19
C ASP A 208 -16.35 0.85 32.86
N ASP A 209 -16.61 1.98 33.53
CA ASP A 209 -17.91 2.25 34.17
C ASP A 209 -19.03 2.44 33.13
N GLU A 210 -18.79 3.22 32.07
CA GLU A 210 -19.76 3.38 30.99
C GLU A 210 -20.04 2.04 30.28
N ILE A 211 -19.00 1.21 30.07
CA ILE A 211 -19.16 -0.10 29.45
C ILE A 211 -19.96 -1.04 30.37
N ALA A 212 -19.71 -0.96 31.68
CA ALA A 212 -20.44 -1.74 32.69
C ALA A 212 -21.95 -1.41 32.67
N GLU A 213 -22.30 -0.12 32.59
CA GLU A 213 -23.68 0.33 32.43
C GLU A 213 -24.31 -0.14 31.11
N ILE A 214 -23.62 0.05 29.98
CA ILE A 214 -24.10 -0.36 28.65
C ILE A 214 -24.38 -1.86 28.60
N LEU A 215 -23.48 -2.67 29.16
CA LEU A 215 -23.53 -4.11 29.09
C LEU A 215 -24.25 -4.77 30.27
N SER A 216 -24.73 -3.97 31.25
CA SER A 216 -25.40 -4.39 32.47
C SER A 216 -24.58 -5.43 33.27
N ILE A 217 -23.27 -5.18 33.45
CA ILE A 217 -22.34 -6.03 34.23
C ILE A 217 -21.54 -5.16 35.22
N GLY A 218 -20.81 -5.80 36.13
CA GLY A 218 -19.94 -5.05 37.05
C GLY A 218 -18.72 -4.46 36.39
N THR A 219 -18.29 -3.25 36.82
CA THR A 219 -17.06 -2.59 36.34
C THR A 219 -15.82 -3.50 36.50
N THR A 220 -15.71 -4.22 37.60
CA THR A 220 -14.63 -5.20 37.84
C THR A 220 -14.59 -6.31 36.76
N THR A 221 -15.77 -6.70 36.28
CA THR A 221 -15.91 -7.71 35.20
C THR A 221 -15.38 -7.11 33.86
N VAL A 222 -15.73 -5.86 33.58
CA VAL A 222 -15.21 -5.14 32.40
C VAL A 222 -13.69 -5.04 32.45
N THR A 223 -13.14 -4.56 33.57
CA THR A 223 -11.69 -4.45 33.77
C THR A 223 -11.00 -5.81 33.58
N SER A 224 -11.58 -6.90 34.13
CA SER A 224 -11.03 -8.25 33.95
C SER A 224 -10.97 -8.66 32.46
N HIS A 225 -12.04 -8.40 31.69
CA HIS A 225 -12.06 -8.69 30.27
C HIS A 225 -11.06 -7.85 29.48
N VAL A 226 -10.89 -6.57 29.83
CA VAL A 226 -9.87 -5.70 29.22
C VAL A 226 -8.46 -6.22 29.49
N GLU A 227 -8.16 -6.62 30.73
CA GLU A 227 -6.85 -7.20 31.08
C GLU A 227 -6.59 -8.53 30.36
N ASN A 228 -7.59 -9.41 30.27
CA ASN A 228 -7.48 -10.65 29.51
C ASN A 228 -7.24 -10.38 28.02
N ALA A 229 -7.95 -9.42 27.44
CA ALA A 229 -7.74 -9.00 26.05
C ALA A 229 -6.32 -8.45 25.84
N LYS A 230 -5.81 -7.61 26.76
CA LYS A 230 -4.45 -7.10 26.71
C LYS A 230 -3.41 -8.23 26.73
N GLN A 231 -3.58 -9.24 27.56
CA GLN A 231 -2.69 -10.42 27.62
C GLN A 231 -2.70 -11.19 26.30
N LYS A 232 -3.89 -11.45 25.74
CA LYS A 232 -4.04 -12.16 24.46
C LYS A 232 -3.46 -11.38 23.26
N LEU A 233 -3.47 -10.05 23.34
CA LEU A 233 -2.94 -9.14 22.34
C LEU A 233 -1.46 -8.77 22.57
N ASP A 234 -0.81 -9.42 23.54
CA ASP A 234 0.59 -9.19 23.96
C ASP A 234 0.91 -7.70 24.17
N THR A 235 0.10 -7.05 25.02
CA THR A 235 0.29 -5.63 25.32
C THR A 235 -0.14 -5.28 26.75
N PHE A 236 0.51 -4.24 27.31
CA PHE A 236 0.18 -3.72 28.64
C PHE A 236 -0.65 -2.42 28.58
N ARG A 237 -0.71 -1.75 27.43
CA ARG A 237 -1.37 -0.45 27.29
C ARG A 237 -2.74 -0.60 26.64
N ARG A 238 -3.80 -0.08 27.30
CA ARG A 238 -5.19 -0.12 26.82
C ARG A 238 -5.33 0.40 25.39
N THR A 239 -4.76 1.60 25.09
CA THR A 239 -4.83 2.19 23.76
C THR A 239 -4.11 1.33 22.71
N TYR A 240 -2.97 0.73 23.08
CA TYR A 240 -2.24 -0.13 22.16
C TYR A 240 -2.94 -1.47 21.94
N ALA A 241 -3.67 -1.97 22.93
CA ALA A 241 -4.53 -3.14 22.78
C ALA A 241 -5.62 -2.93 21.70
N VAL A 242 -6.23 -1.73 21.66
CA VAL A 242 -7.16 -1.36 20.59
C VAL A 242 -6.48 -1.42 19.22
N VAL A 243 -5.29 -0.83 19.09
CA VAL A 243 -4.53 -0.85 17.83
C VAL A 243 -4.21 -2.28 17.40
N GLN A 244 -3.77 -3.14 18.32
CA GLN A 244 -3.49 -4.54 18.02
C GLN A 244 -4.75 -5.33 17.66
N ALA A 245 -5.85 -5.13 18.36
CA ALA A 245 -7.12 -5.78 18.05
C ALA A 245 -7.62 -5.42 16.63
N ILE A 246 -7.45 -4.16 16.19
CA ILE A 246 -7.78 -3.73 14.83
C ILE A 246 -6.82 -4.38 13.80
N ARG A 247 -5.51 -4.37 14.08
CA ARG A 247 -4.51 -4.99 13.18
C ARG A 247 -4.75 -6.48 12.96
N LEU A 248 -5.15 -7.20 14.01
CA LEU A 248 -5.46 -8.63 13.98
C LEU A 248 -6.87 -8.90 13.43
N GLY A 249 -7.69 -7.87 13.20
CA GLY A 249 -9.06 -7.98 12.70
C GLY A 249 -10.02 -8.54 13.74
N GLU A 250 -9.68 -8.42 15.02
CA GLU A 250 -10.55 -8.81 16.14
C GLU A 250 -11.69 -7.80 16.34
N ILE A 251 -11.42 -6.51 16.08
CA ILE A 251 -12.40 -5.42 16.09
C ILE A 251 -12.23 -4.51 14.87
N SER A 252 -13.23 -3.67 14.59
CA SER A 252 -13.21 -2.63 13.55
C SER A 252 -13.55 -1.26 14.13
N LEU A 253 -13.11 -0.17 13.48
CA LEU A 253 -13.54 1.20 13.76
C LEU A 253 -14.71 1.57 12.85
#